data_3f1f403ce764269915d2fe7334030f7b
#
_entry.id   3f1f403ce764269915d2fe7334030f7b
#
_cell.length_a   1.000
_cell.length_b   1.000
_cell.length_c   1.000
_cell.angle_alpha   90.00
_cell.angle_beta   90.00
_cell.angle_gamma   90.00
#
_symmetry.space_group_name_H-M   'P 1'
#
loop_
_entity.id
_entity.type
_entity.pdbx_description
1 polymer ?
#
loop_
_entity_poly.entity_id
_entity_poly.type
_entity_poly.pdbx_seq_one_letter_code
_entity_poly.pdbx_strand_id
1 'polypeptide(L)'
;FNEDRFVKVIEDALSLRVDLEKLIDDLYDRGFENLFLIGVGGTYAHFLPMKYISETLSTMPVHVVQAAEFILQDNKHFSKDSLCVFCSRSGDTKEIVEAIRFCNKAGATTLSFVCNSSTLVCELSKHDFVSFAEDDHLAECIYLEMYPHLSI
;
A
#
# COMPACT_ATOMS: atom_id res chain seq x y z
N PHE A 1 22.22 15.32 5.30
CA PHE A 1 21.42 15.01 4.11
C PHE A 1 22.33 14.57 2.98
N ASN A 2 22.06 13.45 2.35
CA ASN A 2 22.79 12.94 1.19
C ASN A 2 21.88 13.06 -0.04
N GLU A 3 22.20 14.04 -0.91
CA GLU A 3 21.38 14.39 -2.07
C GLU A 3 21.35 13.27 -3.12
N ASP A 4 22.52 12.67 -3.41
CA ASP A 4 22.61 11.58 -4.40
C ASP A 4 21.77 10.36 -3.99
N ARG A 5 21.80 10.04 -2.70
CA ARG A 5 20.99 8.96 -2.14
C ARG A 5 19.51 9.26 -2.23
N PHE A 6 19.10 10.50 -1.92
CA PHE A 6 17.72 10.94 -2.02
C PHE A 6 17.19 10.85 -3.46
N VAL A 7 17.97 11.36 -4.42
CA VAL A 7 17.60 11.30 -5.85
C VAL A 7 17.45 9.85 -6.30
N LYS A 8 18.41 8.99 -5.94
CA LYS A 8 18.35 7.56 -6.30
C LYS A 8 17.11 6.86 -5.74
N VAL A 9 16.73 7.15 -4.51
CA VAL A 9 15.53 6.57 -3.89
C VAL A 9 14.26 6.98 -4.64
N ILE A 10 14.17 8.24 -5.09
CA ILE A 10 13.05 8.71 -5.91
C ILE A 10 13.07 8.04 -7.29
N GLU A 11 14.21 7.96 -7.95
CA GLU A 11 14.35 7.30 -9.25
C GLU A 11 13.94 5.83 -9.19
N ASP A 12 14.37 5.11 -8.17
CA ASP A 12 14.01 3.70 -7.95
C ASP A 12 12.49 3.54 -7.77
N ALA A 13 11.85 4.42 -7.02
CA ALA A 13 10.39 4.39 -6.86
C ALA A 13 9.66 4.72 -8.16
N LEU A 14 10.09 5.75 -8.89
CA LEU A 14 9.51 6.13 -10.16
C LEU A 14 9.67 5.05 -11.24
N SER A 15 10.70 4.22 -11.15
CA SER A 15 10.90 3.10 -12.08
C SER A 15 9.79 2.05 -12.01
N LEU A 16 9.08 1.95 -10.87
CA LEU A 16 7.96 1.03 -10.67
C LEU A 16 6.65 1.52 -11.27
N ARG A 17 6.61 2.78 -11.71
CA ARG A 17 5.38 3.46 -12.13
C ARG A 17 4.62 2.72 -13.23
N VAL A 18 5.31 2.32 -14.30
CA VAL A 18 4.68 1.69 -15.46
C VAL A 18 4.00 0.37 -15.10
N ASP A 19 4.67 -0.45 -14.31
CA ASP A 19 4.13 -1.73 -13.87
C ASP A 19 2.99 -1.55 -12.87
N LEU A 20 3.08 -0.54 -12.01
CA LEU A 20 2.03 -0.21 -11.06
C LEU A 20 0.77 0.31 -11.79
N GLU A 21 0.91 1.26 -12.71
CA GLU A 21 -0.20 1.79 -13.51
C GLU A 21 -0.94 0.64 -14.22
N LYS A 22 -0.18 -0.24 -14.90
CA LYS A 22 -0.76 -1.41 -15.56
C LYS A 22 -1.51 -2.33 -14.61
N LEU A 23 -0.94 -2.61 -13.44
CA LEU A 23 -1.62 -3.44 -12.44
C LEU A 23 -2.91 -2.78 -11.94
N ILE A 24 -2.88 -1.48 -11.67
CA ILE A 24 -4.06 -0.75 -11.19
C ILE A 24 -5.16 -0.72 -12.27
N ASP A 25 -4.81 -0.49 -13.53
CA ASP A 25 -5.76 -0.57 -14.64
C ASP A 25 -6.41 -1.98 -14.72
N ASP A 26 -5.60 -3.04 -14.65
CA ASP A 26 -6.09 -4.41 -14.64
C ASP A 26 -7.02 -4.70 -13.44
N LEU A 27 -6.71 -4.17 -12.27
CA LEU A 27 -7.52 -4.33 -11.06
C LEU A 27 -8.83 -3.54 -11.16
N TYR A 28 -8.76 -2.34 -11.69
CA TYR A 28 -9.92 -1.48 -11.93
C TYR A 28 -10.90 -2.13 -12.91
N ASP A 29 -10.40 -2.67 -14.02
CA ASP A 29 -11.21 -3.35 -15.03
C ASP A 29 -11.90 -4.61 -14.49
N ARG A 30 -11.26 -5.32 -13.54
CA ARG A 30 -11.86 -6.46 -12.84
C ARG A 30 -12.94 -6.03 -11.85
N GLY A 31 -12.88 -4.80 -11.38
CA GLY A 31 -13.75 -4.20 -10.38
C GLY A 31 -13.33 -4.53 -8.94
N PHE A 32 -13.38 -3.53 -8.09
CA PHE A 32 -13.36 -3.65 -6.64
C PHE A 32 -14.30 -2.60 -6.05
N GLU A 33 -14.88 -2.89 -4.89
CA GLU A 33 -15.94 -2.05 -4.33
C GLU A 33 -15.41 -0.89 -3.49
N ASN A 34 -14.23 -1.05 -2.91
CA ASN A 34 -13.62 -0.08 -2.02
C ASN A 34 -12.11 -0.33 -1.87
N LEU A 35 -11.43 0.67 -1.33
CA LEU A 35 -9.99 0.67 -1.10
C LEU A 35 -9.70 0.75 0.40
N PHE A 36 -8.95 -0.21 0.92
CA PHE A 36 -8.40 -0.18 2.27
C PHE A 36 -6.90 0.14 2.22
N LEU A 37 -6.50 1.24 2.82
CA LEU A 37 -5.10 1.65 2.99
C LEU A 37 -4.69 1.29 4.42
N ILE A 38 -3.85 0.26 4.57
CA ILE A 38 -3.57 -0.38 5.85
C ILE A 38 -2.10 -0.19 6.21
N GLY A 39 -1.83 0.50 7.31
CA GLY A 39 -0.48 0.83 7.74
C GLY A 39 -0.29 0.71 9.26
N VAL A 40 0.94 0.94 9.71
CA VAL A 40 1.32 1.00 11.13
C VAL A 40 2.22 2.21 11.35
N GLY A 41 1.92 3.05 12.35
CA GLY A 41 2.75 4.20 12.69
C GLY A 41 2.92 5.19 11.52
N GLY A 42 4.15 5.39 11.06
CA GLY A 42 4.48 6.30 9.96
C GLY A 42 3.76 5.95 8.66
N THR A 43 3.72 4.67 8.28
CA THR A 43 3.05 4.25 7.05
C THR A 43 1.53 4.46 7.10
N TYR A 44 0.90 4.32 8.27
CA TYR A 44 -0.49 4.73 8.45
C TYR A 44 -0.68 6.24 8.24
N ALA A 45 0.22 7.05 8.83
CA ALA A 45 0.14 8.52 8.69
C ALA A 45 0.27 8.98 7.24
N HIS A 46 1.09 8.30 6.43
CA HIS A 46 1.26 8.58 5.01
C HIS A 46 0.00 8.31 4.18
N PHE A 47 -0.86 7.41 4.62
CA PHE A 47 -2.12 7.15 3.95
C PHE A 47 -3.20 8.23 4.18
N LEU A 48 -3.08 9.07 5.21
CA LEU A 48 -4.10 10.09 5.52
C LEU A 48 -4.27 11.15 4.42
N PRO A 49 -3.19 11.74 3.84
CA PRO A 49 -3.32 12.63 2.69
C PRO A 49 -4.00 11.98 1.48
N MET A 50 -3.73 10.69 1.27
CA MET A 50 -4.36 9.90 0.22
C MET A 50 -5.87 9.85 0.35
N LYS A 51 -6.36 9.57 1.55
CA LYS A 51 -7.79 9.57 1.83
C LYS A 51 -8.41 10.91 1.41
N TYR A 52 -7.79 12.03 1.82
CA TYR A 52 -8.28 13.37 1.46
C TYR A 52 -8.34 13.58 -0.06
N ILE A 53 -7.26 13.20 -0.77
CA ILE A 53 -7.18 13.34 -2.24
C ILE A 53 -8.27 12.47 -2.89
N SER A 54 -8.38 11.21 -2.49
CA SER A 54 -9.37 10.27 -3.05
C SER A 54 -10.81 10.74 -2.82
N GLU A 55 -11.13 11.18 -1.61
CA GLU A 55 -12.47 11.71 -1.29
C GLU A 55 -12.81 12.99 -2.05
N THR A 56 -11.79 13.75 -2.50
CA THR A 56 -11.97 14.99 -3.28
C THR A 56 -12.14 14.71 -4.76
N LEU A 57 -11.44 13.72 -5.30
CA LEU A 57 -11.34 13.47 -6.74
C LEU A 57 -12.14 12.26 -7.22
N SER A 58 -12.61 11.41 -6.33
CA SER A 58 -13.28 10.14 -6.66
C SER A 58 -14.48 9.88 -5.76
N THR A 59 -15.41 9.08 -6.24
CA THR A 59 -16.51 8.52 -5.45
C THR A 59 -16.17 7.15 -4.85
N MET A 60 -14.96 6.63 -5.11
CA MET A 60 -14.48 5.37 -4.56
C MET A 60 -14.39 5.45 -3.03
N PRO A 61 -15.04 4.55 -2.29
CA PRO A 61 -14.90 4.53 -0.83
C PRO A 61 -13.49 4.14 -0.42
N VAL A 62 -12.82 5.02 0.35
CA VAL A 62 -11.45 4.81 0.83
C VAL A 62 -11.39 4.80 2.35
N HIS A 63 -10.84 3.73 2.90
CA HIS A 63 -10.70 3.50 4.34
C HIS A 63 -9.21 3.47 4.71
N VAL A 64 -8.78 4.41 5.55
CA VAL A 64 -7.42 4.39 6.11
C VAL A 64 -7.50 3.84 7.53
N VAL A 65 -6.82 2.73 7.78
CA VAL A 65 -6.92 1.99 9.04
C VAL A 65 -5.56 1.52 9.53
N GLN A 66 -5.43 1.41 10.85
CA GLN A 66 -4.28 0.74 11.45
C GLN A 66 -4.44 -0.77 11.33
N ALA A 67 -3.37 -1.49 11.03
CA ALA A 67 -3.41 -2.92 10.76
C ALA A 67 -4.02 -3.74 11.92
N ALA A 68 -3.67 -3.43 13.17
CA ALA A 68 -4.21 -4.12 14.34
C ALA A 68 -5.72 -3.82 14.54
N GLU A 69 -6.13 -2.57 14.35
CA GLU A 69 -7.54 -2.17 14.43
C GLU A 69 -8.37 -2.82 13.33
N PHE A 70 -7.83 -2.87 12.11
CA PHE A 70 -8.48 -3.49 10.97
C PHE A 70 -8.87 -4.94 11.22
N ILE A 71 -7.98 -5.72 11.84
CA ILE A 71 -8.24 -7.13 12.18
C ILE A 71 -9.33 -7.26 13.25
N LEU A 72 -9.41 -6.32 14.20
CA LEU A 72 -10.27 -6.42 15.38
C LEU A 72 -11.66 -5.79 15.20
N GLN A 73 -11.81 -4.82 14.29
CA GLN A 73 -13.02 -3.98 14.22
C GLN A 73 -14.21 -4.61 13.48
N ASP A 74 -14.03 -5.74 12.79
CA ASP A 74 -15.09 -6.34 11.94
C ASP A 74 -15.76 -5.27 11.04
N ASN A 75 -14.95 -4.57 10.24
CA ASN A 75 -15.41 -3.47 9.40
C ASN A 75 -16.42 -3.95 8.36
N LYS A 76 -17.62 -3.40 8.39
CA LYS A 76 -18.74 -3.82 7.54
C LYS A 76 -18.55 -3.53 6.04
N HIS A 77 -17.62 -2.64 5.70
CA HIS A 77 -17.28 -2.36 4.32
C HIS A 77 -16.22 -3.30 3.76
N PHE A 78 -15.54 -4.08 4.62
CA PHE A 78 -14.52 -5.03 4.17
C PHE A 78 -15.18 -6.31 3.63
N SER A 79 -14.79 -6.69 2.42
CA SER A 79 -15.26 -7.90 1.75
C SER A 79 -14.17 -8.53 0.87
N LYS A 80 -14.50 -9.65 0.22
CA LYS A 80 -13.64 -10.27 -0.81
C LYS A 80 -13.41 -9.36 -2.02
N ASP A 81 -14.29 -8.40 -2.25
CA ASP A 81 -14.24 -7.44 -3.36
C ASP A 81 -13.51 -6.14 -2.97
N SER A 82 -12.84 -6.11 -1.81
CA SER A 82 -11.98 -5.02 -1.38
C SER A 82 -10.57 -5.12 -1.99
N LEU A 83 -10.02 -3.97 -2.38
CA LEU A 83 -8.58 -3.83 -2.65
C LEU A 83 -7.89 -3.34 -1.37
N CYS A 84 -6.96 -4.13 -0.84
CA CYS A 84 -6.23 -3.83 0.38
C CYS A 84 -4.77 -3.51 0.06
N VAL A 85 -4.36 -2.27 0.33
CA VAL A 85 -3.01 -1.77 0.07
C VAL A 85 -2.25 -1.62 1.38
N PHE A 86 -1.05 -2.17 1.41
CA PHE A 86 -0.16 -2.19 2.56
C PHE A 86 1.16 -1.49 2.28
N CYS A 87 1.69 -0.80 3.28
CA CYS A 87 3.07 -0.31 3.26
C CYS A 87 3.84 -0.84 4.45
N SER A 88 5.02 -1.40 4.20
CA SER A 88 5.93 -1.85 5.24
C SER A 88 7.38 -1.70 4.80
N ARG A 89 8.13 -0.80 5.44
CA ARG A 89 9.55 -0.59 5.10
C ARG A 89 10.38 -1.86 5.30
N SER A 90 10.23 -2.51 6.45
CA SER A 90 10.97 -3.73 6.77
C SER A 90 10.45 -4.97 6.02
N GLY A 91 9.15 -4.98 5.68
CA GLY A 91 8.46 -6.14 5.13
C GLY A 91 8.13 -7.25 6.14
N ASP A 92 8.38 -7.02 7.45
CA ASP A 92 8.21 -8.01 8.50
C ASP A 92 7.36 -7.50 9.69
N THR A 93 6.71 -6.34 9.55
CA THR A 93 5.84 -5.79 10.59
C THR A 93 4.72 -6.77 10.89
N LYS A 94 4.67 -7.27 12.13
CA LYS A 94 3.77 -8.37 12.53
C LYS A 94 2.31 -8.06 12.26
N GLU A 95 1.88 -6.86 12.58
CA GLU A 95 0.49 -6.41 12.37
C GLU A 95 0.13 -6.37 10.89
N ILE A 96 1.07 -5.98 10.02
CA ILE A 96 0.87 -5.99 8.55
C ILE A 96 0.78 -7.43 8.05
N VAL A 97 1.68 -8.31 8.48
CA VAL A 97 1.67 -9.73 8.11
C VAL A 97 0.33 -10.38 8.48
N GLU A 98 -0.16 -10.15 9.70
CA GLU A 98 -1.44 -10.70 10.14
C GLU A 98 -2.64 -10.07 9.40
N ALA A 99 -2.59 -8.78 9.08
CA ALA A 99 -3.62 -8.14 8.28
C ALA A 99 -3.68 -8.69 6.84
N ILE A 100 -2.54 -8.97 6.21
CA ILE A 100 -2.49 -9.62 4.90
C ILE A 100 -3.08 -11.03 4.96
N ARG A 101 -2.73 -11.82 5.98
CA ARG A 101 -3.33 -13.15 6.20
C ARG A 101 -4.84 -13.09 6.37
N PHE A 102 -5.31 -12.10 7.11
CA PHE A 102 -6.75 -11.85 7.30
C PHE A 102 -7.43 -11.53 5.97
N CYS A 103 -6.87 -10.63 5.14
CA CYS A 103 -7.37 -10.31 3.82
C CYS A 103 -7.38 -11.52 2.88
N ASN A 104 -6.28 -12.28 2.85
CA ASN A 104 -6.18 -13.48 2.02
C ASN A 104 -7.21 -14.55 2.40
N LYS A 105 -7.48 -14.74 3.71
CA LYS A 105 -8.53 -15.64 4.18
C LYS A 105 -9.92 -15.21 3.73
N ALA A 106 -10.18 -13.92 3.65
CA ALA A 106 -11.43 -13.36 3.15
C ALA A 106 -11.54 -13.39 1.62
N GLY A 107 -10.43 -13.63 0.90
CA GLY A 107 -10.38 -13.63 -0.57
C GLY A 107 -10.15 -12.25 -1.18
N ALA A 108 -9.91 -11.21 -0.38
CA ALA A 108 -9.64 -9.86 -0.85
C ALA A 108 -8.33 -9.77 -1.67
N THR A 109 -8.22 -8.76 -2.50
CA THR A 109 -6.99 -8.50 -3.24
C THR A 109 -6.02 -7.71 -2.37
N THR A 110 -4.77 -8.18 -2.29
CA THR A 110 -3.70 -7.55 -1.49
C THR A 110 -2.60 -7.02 -2.40
N LEU A 111 -2.22 -5.77 -2.21
CA LEU A 111 -1.12 -5.07 -2.87
C LEU A 111 -0.20 -4.49 -1.80
N SER A 112 1.09 -4.77 -1.87
CA SER A 112 2.06 -4.29 -0.88
C SER A 112 3.20 -3.51 -1.51
N PHE A 113 3.62 -2.48 -0.79
CA PHE A 113 4.84 -1.70 -1.07
C PHE A 113 5.84 -1.94 0.05
N VAL A 114 7.04 -2.38 -0.31
CA VAL A 114 8.11 -2.70 0.63
C VAL A 114 9.47 -2.20 0.14
N CYS A 115 10.42 -2.06 1.06
CA CYS A 115 11.80 -1.69 0.72
C CYS A 115 12.75 -2.89 0.64
N ASN A 116 12.31 -4.07 1.04
CA ASN A 116 13.11 -5.30 1.02
C ASN A 116 12.35 -6.42 0.34
N SER A 117 13.00 -7.09 -0.60
CA SER A 117 12.52 -8.34 -1.17
C SER A 117 12.71 -9.52 -0.18
N SER A 118 12.10 -10.65 -0.48
CA SER A 118 12.23 -11.87 0.33
C SER A 118 11.75 -11.71 1.79
N THR A 119 10.66 -10.98 1.96
CA THR A 119 10.01 -10.76 3.25
C THR A 119 8.65 -11.45 3.31
N LEU A 120 8.12 -11.66 4.52
CA LEU A 120 6.80 -12.26 4.70
C LEU A 120 5.68 -11.44 4.04
N VAL A 121 5.82 -10.12 4.00
CA VAL A 121 4.85 -9.25 3.31
C VAL A 121 4.83 -9.54 1.81
N CYS A 122 6.00 -9.66 1.15
CA CYS A 122 6.08 -10.04 -0.27
C CYS A 122 5.50 -11.43 -0.52
N GLU A 123 5.90 -12.42 0.29
CA GLU A 123 5.45 -13.81 0.12
C GLU A 123 3.93 -13.99 0.25
N LEU A 124 3.30 -13.20 1.10
CA LEU A 124 1.87 -13.32 1.41
C LEU A 124 0.98 -12.46 0.52
N SER A 125 1.50 -11.36 -0.03
CA SER A 125 0.72 -10.45 -0.87
C SER A 125 0.46 -11.06 -2.25
N LYS A 126 -0.72 -10.79 -2.82
CA LYS A 126 -1.02 -11.19 -4.21
C LYS A 126 -0.18 -10.41 -5.22
N HIS A 127 0.10 -9.15 -4.89
CA HIS A 127 0.94 -8.26 -5.66
C HIS A 127 1.87 -7.51 -4.70
N ASP A 128 3.12 -7.36 -5.09
CA ASP A 128 4.08 -6.59 -4.31
C ASP A 128 4.98 -5.75 -5.22
N PHE A 129 5.35 -4.58 -4.73
CA PHE A 129 6.32 -3.69 -5.34
C PHE A 129 7.45 -3.44 -4.35
N VAL A 130 8.66 -3.67 -4.81
CA VAL A 130 9.88 -3.47 -4.01
C VAL A 130 10.62 -2.25 -4.52
N SER A 131 10.68 -1.21 -3.70
CA SER A 131 11.58 -0.08 -3.91
C SER A 131 12.79 -0.29 -3.03
N PHE A 132 13.98 -0.46 -3.63
CA PHE A 132 15.24 -0.69 -2.91
C PHE A 132 15.77 0.59 -2.28
N ALA A 133 14.91 1.32 -1.56
CA ALA A 133 15.34 2.45 -0.79
C ALA A 133 16.27 1.98 0.33
N GLU A 134 17.49 2.49 0.34
CA GLU A 134 18.34 2.33 1.51
C GLU A 134 17.66 2.94 2.72
N ASP A 135 17.97 2.42 3.92
CA ASP A 135 17.34 2.74 5.19
C ASP A 135 17.37 4.25 5.53
N ASP A 136 16.41 5.00 4.99
CA ASP A 136 16.27 6.44 5.19
C ASP A 136 14.79 6.79 5.40
N HIS A 137 14.51 7.71 6.34
CA HIS A 137 13.16 8.23 6.59
C HIS A 137 12.50 8.85 5.33
N LEU A 138 13.29 9.24 4.35
CA LEU A 138 12.82 9.77 3.07
C LEU A 138 12.24 8.69 2.15
N ALA A 139 12.57 7.43 2.35
CA ALA A 139 11.94 6.32 1.61
C ALA A 139 10.42 6.28 1.83
N GLU A 140 9.96 6.69 3.00
CA GLU A 140 8.53 6.78 3.30
C GLU A 140 7.82 7.86 2.45
N CYS A 141 8.50 8.95 2.10
CA CYS A 141 7.95 10.00 1.25
C CYS A 141 7.73 9.55 -0.20
N ILE A 142 8.48 8.55 -0.67
CA ILE A 142 8.38 8.04 -2.03
C ILE A 142 7.07 7.30 -2.24
N TYR A 143 6.58 6.63 -1.23
CA TYR A 143 5.25 6.03 -1.29
C TYR A 143 4.17 7.06 -1.59
N LEU A 144 4.31 8.30 -1.12
CA LEU A 144 3.37 9.38 -1.41
C LEU A 144 3.35 9.77 -2.89
N GLU A 145 4.47 9.68 -3.59
CA GLU A 145 4.53 10.00 -5.02
C GLU A 145 3.97 8.89 -5.92
N MET A 146 3.94 7.66 -5.43
CA MET A 146 3.29 6.55 -6.15
C MET A 146 1.76 6.61 -6.08
N TYR A 147 1.21 7.33 -5.12
CA TYR A 147 -0.22 7.40 -4.87
C TYR A 147 -1.09 8.16 -5.88
N PRO A 148 -0.63 9.19 -6.60
CA PRO A 148 -1.46 9.78 -7.65
C PRO A 148 -1.98 8.78 -8.66
N HIS A 149 -1.31 7.62 -8.77
CA HIS A 149 -1.67 6.53 -9.68
C HIS A 149 -2.67 5.53 -9.07
N LEU A 150 -2.85 5.56 -7.75
CA LEU A 150 -3.90 4.81 -7.05
C LEU A 150 -5.19 5.63 -6.89
N SER A 151 -5.16 6.94 -7.15
CA SER A 151 -6.35 7.80 -7.20
C SER A 151 -6.97 7.71 -8.59
N ILE A 152 -7.81 6.75 -8.75
CA ILE A 152 -8.69 6.55 -9.90
C ILE A 152 -9.96 7.36 -9.70
#